data_4e701b36e9d42a52ccfeda788d7ca579
#
_entry.id   4e701b36e9d42a52ccfeda788d7ca579
#
_cell.length_a   1.000
_cell.length_b   1.000
_cell.length_c   1.000
_cell.angle_alpha   90.00
_cell.angle_beta   90.00
_cell.angle_gamma   90.00
#
_symmetry.space_group_name_H-M   'P 1'
#
loop_
_entity.id
_entity.type
_entity.pdbx_description
1 polymer ?
#
loop_
_entity_poly.entity_id
_entity_poly.type
_entity_poly.pdbx_seq_one_letter_code
_entity_poly.pdbx_strand_id
1 'polypeptide(L)'
;MSLSIFGISAPSFWIAIILQLLVGLKLGWFPVSGVKSAIWWVLPSFSLGIRSAASIARVTRTSMLEVMKQDYIRTAFAKGISYPRIIFFHAFRNALIPIMTILGNDFGLLLTGSMITENVFNIPGIGKLLIDAINRRDIPLVQGGVIYVAAICV
;
A
#
# COMPACT_ATOMS: atom_id res chain seq x y z
N MET A 1 5.33 -11.42 -14.50
CA MET A 1 4.08 -10.70 -14.81
C MET A 1 2.82 -11.30 -14.17
N SER A 2 2.68 -12.59 -14.06
CA SER A 2 1.47 -13.23 -13.48
C SER A 2 1.25 -12.93 -11.98
N LEU A 3 2.31 -12.89 -11.17
CA LEU A 3 2.20 -12.57 -9.73
C LEU A 3 1.72 -11.13 -9.44
N SER A 4 2.10 -10.17 -10.28
CA SER A 4 1.69 -8.76 -10.10
C SER A 4 0.20 -8.56 -10.41
N ILE A 5 -0.37 -9.34 -11.31
CA ILE A 5 -1.79 -9.28 -11.66
C ILE A 5 -2.63 -9.88 -10.53
N PHE A 6 -2.17 -10.97 -9.93
CA PHE A 6 -2.85 -11.61 -8.79
C PHE A 6 -2.95 -10.68 -7.57
N GLY A 7 -1.85 -9.98 -7.23
CA GLY A 7 -1.81 -9.06 -6.08
C GLY A 7 -2.72 -7.84 -6.20
N ILE A 8 -3.10 -7.44 -7.43
CA ILE A 8 -3.96 -6.26 -7.66
C ILE A 8 -5.44 -6.64 -7.74
N SER A 9 -5.74 -7.86 -8.18
CA SER A 9 -7.14 -8.33 -8.34
C SER A 9 -7.76 -8.83 -7.04
N ALA A 10 -6.94 -9.22 -6.05
CA ALA A 10 -7.45 -9.72 -4.79
C ALA A 10 -7.76 -8.57 -3.82
N PRO A 11 -8.92 -8.55 -3.15
CA PRO A 11 -9.21 -7.59 -2.09
C PRO A 11 -8.20 -7.71 -0.93
N SER A 12 -7.81 -6.57 -0.33
CA SER A 12 -6.82 -6.54 0.76
C SER A 12 -7.21 -7.42 1.96
N PHE A 13 -8.48 -7.45 2.31
CA PHE A 13 -8.99 -8.29 3.41
C PHE A 13 -8.83 -9.79 3.11
N TRP A 14 -9.00 -10.21 1.85
CA TRP A 14 -8.83 -11.59 1.46
C TRP A 14 -7.38 -12.04 1.59
N ILE A 15 -6.44 -11.18 1.18
CA ILE A 15 -5.00 -11.42 1.38
C ILE A 15 -4.68 -11.50 2.87
N ALA A 16 -5.26 -10.61 3.69
CA ALA A 16 -5.08 -10.60 5.13
C ALA A 16 -5.54 -11.92 5.77
N ILE A 17 -6.73 -12.41 5.41
CA ILE A 17 -7.28 -13.67 5.92
C ILE A 17 -6.42 -14.86 5.48
N ILE A 18 -6.00 -14.92 4.22
CA ILE A 18 -5.15 -16.01 3.73
C ILE A 18 -3.79 -16.04 4.42
N LEU A 19 -3.16 -14.87 4.60
CA LEU A 19 -1.91 -14.79 5.35
C LEU A 19 -2.08 -15.24 6.80
N GLN A 20 -3.17 -14.83 7.45
CA GLN A 20 -3.50 -15.25 8.81
C GLN A 20 -3.67 -16.77 8.91
N LEU A 21 -4.40 -17.38 7.96
CA LEU A 21 -4.63 -18.83 7.93
C LEU A 21 -3.37 -19.63 7.58
N LEU A 22 -2.67 -19.25 6.51
CA LEU A 22 -1.53 -20.03 6.03
C LEU A 22 -0.27 -19.79 6.88
N VAL A 23 0.10 -18.54 7.09
CA VAL A 23 1.37 -18.20 7.73
C VAL A 23 1.23 -18.13 9.24
N GLY A 24 0.09 -17.66 9.73
CA GLY A 24 -0.17 -17.57 11.17
C GLY A 24 -0.59 -18.90 11.77
N LEU A 25 -1.68 -19.51 11.29
CA LEU A 25 -2.23 -20.73 11.90
C LEU A 25 -1.54 -22.00 11.40
N LYS A 26 -1.37 -22.18 10.09
CA LYS A 26 -0.85 -23.43 9.53
C LYS A 26 0.66 -23.59 9.71
N LEU A 27 1.43 -22.54 9.45
CA LEU A 27 2.88 -22.54 9.63
C LEU A 27 3.32 -22.13 11.05
N GLY A 28 2.49 -21.39 11.78
CA GLY A 28 2.81 -20.94 13.15
C GLY A 28 3.98 -19.94 13.25
N TRP A 29 4.34 -19.30 12.13
CA TRP A 29 5.51 -18.40 12.08
C TRP A 29 5.24 -17.05 12.71
N PHE A 30 4.01 -16.58 12.61
CA PHE A 30 3.60 -15.27 13.10
C PHE A 30 2.28 -15.37 13.88
N PRO A 31 2.11 -14.53 14.89
CA PRO A 31 0.87 -14.48 15.65
C PRO A 31 -0.28 -13.95 14.78
N VAL A 32 -1.47 -14.51 15.00
CA VAL A 32 -2.64 -14.28 14.16
C VAL A 32 -3.54 -13.13 14.61
N SER A 33 -3.45 -12.67 15.86
CA SER A 33 -4.41 -11.70 16.41
C SER A 33 -3.85 -10.97 17.63
N GLY A 34 -4.09 -9.66 17.71
CA GLY A 34 -3.69 -8.79 18.81
C GLY A 34 -2.40 -8.02 18.55
N VAL A 35 -1.89 -7.32 19.58
CA VAL A 35 -0.67 -6.49 19.49
C VAL A 35 0.09 -6.59 20.80
N LYS A 36 1.09 -7.49 20.91
CA LYS A 36 1.92 -7.63 22.10
C LYS A 36 3.39 -7.26 21.85
N SER A 37 3.89 -7.40 20.63
CA SER A 37 5.27 -7.09 20.26
C SER A 37 5.37 -6.71 18.77
N ALA A 38 6.53 -6.26 18.30
CA ALA A 38 6.74 -5.85 16.92
C ALA A 38 6.42 -6.92 15.87
N ILE A 39 6.59 -8.21 16.21
CA ILE A 39 6.31 -9.33 15.30
C ILE A 39 4.81 -9.43 14.91
N TRP A 40 3.90 -8.90 15.74
CA TRP A 40 2.46 -8.90 15.48
C TRP A 40 2.07 -7.95 14.33
N TRP A 41 2.91 -6.98 14.02
CA TRP A 41 2.68 -6.03 12.94
C TRP A 41 3.10 -6.54 11.56
N VAL A 42 3.87 -7.64 11.49
CA VAL A 42 4.43 -8.15 10.23
C VAL A 42 3.33 -8.56 9.25
N LEU A 43 2.38 -9.41 9.66
CA LEU A 43 1.30 -9.87 8.79
C LEU A 43 0.35 -8.74 8.37
N PRO A 44 -0.14 -7.86 9.26
CA PRO A 44 -0.97 -6.72 8.89
C PRO A 44 -0.26 -5.77 7.91
N SER A 45 0.98 -5.40 8.20
CA SER A 45 1.76 -4.52 7.32
C SER A 45 2.02 -5.12 5.95
N PHE A 46 2.32 -6.41 5.89
CA PHE A 46 2.52 -7.13 4.63
C PHE A 46 1.23 -7.21 3.81
N SER A 47 0.09 -7.47 4.45
CA SER A 47 -1.21 -7.55 3.77
C SER A 47 -1.65 -6.23 3.13
N LEU A 48 -1.37 -5.11 3.79
CA LEU A 48 -1.62 -3.76 3.27
C LEU A 48 -0.58 -3.37 2.21
N GLY A 49 0.69 -3.62 2.49
CA GLY A 49 1.80 -3.16 1.65
C GLY A 49 1.91 -3.86 0.31
N ILE A 50 1.51 -5.11 0.18
CA ILE A 50 1.67 -5.89 -1.06
C ILE A 50 0.91 -5.27 -2.24
N ARG A 51 -0.28 -4.73 -1.99
CA ARG A 51 -1.10 -4.08 -3.01
C ARG A 51 -0.48 -2.75 -3.45
N SER A 52 -0.10 -1.90 -2.50
CA SER A 52 0.55 -0.62 -2.78
C SER A 52 1.89 -0.82 -3.49
N ALA A 53 2.70 -1.76 -3.03
CA ALA A 53 3.97 -2.12 -3.68
C ALA A 53 3.77 -2.56 -5.13
N ALA A 54 2.75 -3.39 -5.42
CA ALA A 54 2.44 -3.84 -6.77
C ALA A 54 1.99 -2.68 -7.68
N SER A 55 1.19 -1.74 -7.16
CA SER A 55 0.74 -0.54 -7.86
C SER A 55 1.92 0.38 -8.17
N ILE A 56 2.72 0.72 -7.17
CA ILE A 56 3.91 1.57 -7.31
C ILE A 56 4.91 0.96 -8.31
N ALA A 57 5.19 -0.33 -8.22
CA ALA A 57 6.09 -1.01 -9.14
C ALA A 57 5.61 -0.94 -10.60
N ARG A 58 4.32 -1.09 -10.83
CA ARG A 58 3.73 -0.96 -12.18
C ARG A 58 3.89 0.45 -12.73
N VAL A 59 3.51 1.46 -11.95
CA VAL A 59 3.60 2.86 -12.38
C VAL A 59 5.04 3.28 -12.57
N THR A 60 5.93 2.89 -11.66
CA THR A 60 7.36 3.14 -11.82
C THR A 60 7.88 2.57 -13.15
N ARG A 61 7.49 1.33 -13.47
CA ARG A 61 7.91 0.71 -14.74
C ARG A 61 7.38 1.45 -15.96
N THR A 62 6.09 1.78 -15.99
CA THR A 62 5.47 2.48 -17.14
C THR A 62 6.06 3.86 -17.31
N SER A 63 6.16 4.65 -16.24
CA SER A 63 6.75 5.99 -16.26
C SER A 63 8.21 5.98 -16.68
N MET A 64 9.00 5.02 -16.20
CA MET A 64 10.39 4.85 -16.65
C MET A 64 10.47 4.53 -18.14
N LEU A 65 9.62 3.63 -18.65
CA LEU A 65 9.61 3.29 -20.08
C LEU A 65 9.20 4.48 -20.97
N GLU A 66 8.26 5.31 -20.53
CA GLU A 66 7.84 6.53 -21.23
C GLU A 66 8.96 7.57 -21.25
N VAL A 67 9.58 7.82 -20.09
CA VAL A 67 10.67 8.77 -19.96
C VAL A 67 11.89 8.36 -20.80
N MET A 68 12.22 7.07 -20.84
CA MET A 68 13.36 6.55 -21.62
C MET A 68 13.21 6.74 -23.13
N LYS A 69 11.98 6.99 -23.62
CA LYS A 69 11.71 7.27 -25.05
C LYS A 69 11.85 8.75 -25.43
N GLN A 70 12.03 9.64 -24.45
CA GLN A 70 12.08 11.09 -24.67
C GLN A 70 13.39 11.53 -25.35
N ASP A 71 13.32 12.59 -26.16
CA ASP A 71 14.45 13.08 -26.94
C ASP A 71 15.64 13.59 -26.10
N TYR A 72 15.37 14.13 -24.90
CA TYR A 72 16.46 14.55 -24.01
C TYR A 72 17.29 13.37 -23.49
N ILE A 73 16.69 12.19 -23.36
CA ILE A 73 17.41 10.95 -23.03
C ILE A 73 18.30 10.53 -24.21
N ARG A 74 17.79 10.62 -25.43
CA ARG A 74 18.60 10.35 -26.64
C ARG A 74 19.78 11.32 -26.76
N THR A 75 19.55 12.59 -26.44
CA THR A 75 20.61 13.61 -26.39
C THR A 75 21.66 13.30 -25.33
N ALA A 76 21.23 12.81 -24.14
CA ALA A 76 22.16 12.39 -23.08
C ALA A 76 23.05 11.22 -23.52
N PHE A 77 22.49 10.24 -24.23
CA PHE A 77 23.26 9.14 -24.85
C PHE A 77 24.26 9.65 -25.89
N ALA A 78 23.84 10.57 -26.76
CA ALA A 78 24.71 11.16 -27.80
C ALA A 78 25.89 11.95 -27.19
N LYS A 79 25.71 12.52 -25.98
CA LYS A 79 26.79 13.19 -25.21
C LYS A 79 27.73 12.21 -24.47
N GLY A 80 27.55 10.91 -24.62
CA GLY A 80 28.40 9.89 -24.01
C GLY A 80 28.20 9.72 -22.51
N ILE A 81 27.06 10.15 -21.94
CA ILE A 81 26.76 9.93 -20.52
C ILE A 81 26.54 8.44 -20.28
N SER A 82 27.11 7.91 -19.20
CA SER A 82 26.99 6.49 -18.88
C SER A 82 25.54 6.09 -18.56
N TYR A 83 25.16 4.88 -18.97
CA TYR A 83 23.79 4.35 -18.81
C TYR A 83 23.25 4.43 -17.38
N PRO A 84 23.98 4.05 -16.32
CA PRO A 84 23.48 4.19 -14.95
C PRO A 84 23.17 5.65 -14.58
N ARG A 85 24.00 6.59 -15.01
CA ARG A 85 23.79 8.02 -14.73
C ARG A 85 22.54 8.54 -15.46
N ILE A 86 22.29 8.10 -16.69
CA ILE A 86 21.06 8.43 -17.42
C ILE A 86 19.83 7.92 -16.67
N ILE A 87 19.84 6.66 -16.22
CA ILE A 87 18.72 6.07 -15.48
C ILE A 87 18.44 6.84 -14.20
N PHE A 88 19.42 6.98 -13.31
CA PHE A 88 19.19 7.50 -11.97
C PHE A 88 19.00 9.03 -11.93
N PHE A 89 19.73 9.79 -12.73
CA PHE A 89 19.70 11.25 -12.66
C PHE A 89 18.81 11.91 -13.69
N HIS A 90 18.65 11.33 -14.88
CA HIS A 90 17.83 11.92 -15.94
C HIS A 90 16.45 11.28 -16.05
N ALA A 91 16.37 9.94 -16.06
CA ALA A 91 15.10 9.26 -16.27
C ALA A 91 14.29 9.16 -14.98
N PHE A 92 14.87 8.62 -13.90
CA PHE A 92 14.16 8.38 -12.64
C PHE A 92 13.62 9.66 -12.02
N ARG A 93 14.39 10.76 -12.06
CA ARG A 93 13.96 12.05 -11.52
C ARG A 93 12.66 12.55 -12.19
N ASN A 94 12.52 12.37 -13.49
CA ASN A 94 11.31 12.76 -14.22
C ASN A 94 10.17 11.75 -14.02
N ALA A 95 10.49 10.47 -13.89
CA ALA A 95 9.53 9.43 -13.57
C ALA A 95 8.95 9.52 -12.13
N LEU A 96 9.62 10.26 -11.22
CA LEU A 96 9.13 10.45 -9.85
C LEU A 96 7.80 11.21 -9.78
N ILE A 97 7.49 12.09 -10.74
CA ILE A 97 6.26 12.90 -10.70
C ILE A 97 5.01 12.01 -10.63
N PRO A 98 4.74 11.09 -11.57
CA PRO A 98 3.59 10.21 -11.48
C PRO A 98 3.70 9.19 -10.32
N ILE A 99 4.90 8.80 -9.91
CA ILE A 99 5.11 7.91 -8.76
C ILE A 99 4.67 8.60 -7.46
N MET A 100 5.07 9.85 -7.25
CA MET A 100 4.67 10.62 -6.06
C MET A 100 3.17 10.89 -6.01
N THR A 101 2.52 11.11 -7.15
CA THR A 101 1.07 11.24 -7.22
C THR A 101 0.35 9.97 -6.75
N ILE A 102 0.81 8.80 -7.19
CA ILE A 102 0.25 7.52 -6.73
C ILE A 102 0.53 7.28 -5.26
N LEU A 103 1.74 7.57 -4.78
CA LEU A 103 2.07 7.45 -3.36
C LEU A 103 1.12 8.31 -2.50
N GLY A 104 0.84 9.55 -2.90
CA GLY A 104 -0.13 10.40 -2.20
C GLY A 104 -1.52 9.80 -2.14
N ASN A 105 -2.03 9.30 -3.28
CA ASN A 105 -3.32 8.61 -3.33
C ASN A 105 -3.35 7.33 -2.47
N ASP A 106 -2.28 6.54 -2.50
CA ASP A 106 -2.17 5.31 -1.72
C ASP A 106 -2.17 5.58 -0.21
N PHE A 107 -1.62 6.69 0.25
CA PHE A 107 -1.70 7.08 1.67
C PHE A 107 -3.16 7.24 2.13
N GLY A 108 -4.00 7.94 1.38
CA GLY A 108 -5.43 8.06 1.68
C GLY A 108 -6.14 6.70 1.69
N LEU A 109 -5.84 5.84 0.71
CA LEU A 109 -6.39 4.49 0.63
C LEU A 109 -5.92 3.58 1.76
N LEU A 110 -4.67 3.71 2.22
CA LEU A 110 -4.15 2.94 3.35
C LEU A 110 -4.85 3.30 4.66
N LEU A 111 -5.14 4.60 4.89
CA LEU A 111 -5.90 5.03 6.06
C LEU A 111 -7.30 4.41 6.09
N THR A 112 -7.99 4.36 4.96
CA THR A 112 -9.31 3.73 4.84
C THR A 112 -9.23 2.20 4.82
N GLY A 113 -8.25 1.63 4.11
CA GLY A 113 -8.05 0.18 3.97
C GLY A 113 -7.55 -0.49 5.26
N SER A 114 -6.93 0.25 6.16
CA SER A 114 -6.49 -0.26 7.46
C SER A 114 -7.65 -0.72 8.34
N MET A 115 -8.85 -0.13 8.20
CA MET A 115 -10.02 -0.45 9.02
C MET A 115 -10.38 -1.94 8.98
N ILE A 116 -10.42 -2.53 7.78
CA ILE A 116 -10.74 -3.96 7.63
C ILE A 116 -9.59 -4.82 8.14
N THR A 117 -8.35 -4.43 7.87
CA THR A 117 -7.16 -5.14 8.35
C THR A 117 -7.07 -5.11 9.88
N GLU A 118 -7.36 -3.97 10.49
CA GLU A 118 -7.44 -3.84 11.96
C GLU A 118 -8.46 -4.80 12.55
N ASN A 119 -9.61 -4.94 11.92
CA ASN A 119 -10.65 -5.86 12.37
C ASN A 119 -10.22 -7.33 12.20
N VAL A 120 -9.65 -7.71 11.05
CA VAL A 120 -9.18 -9.08 10.77
C VAL A 120 -8.11 -9.51 11.77
N PHE A 121 -7.12 -8.66 12.04
CA PHE A 121 -6.02 -8.96 12.96
C PHE A 121 -6.32 -8.58 14.41
N ASN A 122 -7.53 -8.09 14.71
CA ASN A 122 -7.95 -7.66 16.02
C ASN A 122 -7.01 -6.61 16.65
N ILE A 123 -6.60 -5.64 15.84
CA ILE A 123 -5.74 -4.54 16.27
C ILE A 123 -6.62 -3.41 16.82
N PRO A 124 -6.35 -2.88 18.02
CA PRO A 124 -7.08 -1.75 18.56
C PRO A 124 -6.71 -0.45 17.82
N GLY A 125 -7.48 -0.11 16.80
CA GLY A 125 -7.34 1.08 15.97
C GLY A 125 -8.66 1.77 15.73
N ILE A 126 -8.62 2.92 15.02
CA ILE A 126 -9.80 3.72 14.69
C ILE A 126 -10.77 2.95 13.81
N GLY A 127 -10.26 2.15 12.86
CA GLY A 127 -11.09 1.35 11.97
C GLY A 127 -11.89 0.28 12.73
N LYS A 128 -11.25 -0.42 13.65
CA LYS A 128 -11.93 -1.38 14.52
C LYS A 128 -12.96 -0.69 15.41
N LEU A 129 -12.59 0.45 16.02
CA LEU A 129 -13.51 1.24 16.84
C LEU A 129 -14.78 1.62 16.06
N LEU A 130 -14.64 2.06 14.80
CA LEU A 130 -15.78 2.40 13.95
C LEU A 130 -16.63 1.18 13.59
N ILE A 131 -16.03 0.04 13.27
CA ILE A 131 -16.77 -1.20 12.99
C ILE A 131 -17.55 -1.65 14.22
N ASP A 132 -16.94 -1.60 15.41
CA ASP A 132 -17.59 -1.94 16.66
C ASP A 132 -18.74 -0.96 16.99
N ALA A 133 -18.57 0.35 16.72
CA ALA A 133 -19.61 1.36 16.87
C ALA A 133 -20.80 1.12 15.91
N ILE A 134 -20.54 0.76 14.67
CA ILE A 134 -21.56 0.41 13.68
C ILE A 134 -22.37 -0.80 14.17
N ASN A 135 -21.68 -1.84 14.63
CA ASN A 135 -22.34 -3.06 15.16
C ASN A 135 -23.21 -2.78 16.38
N ARG A 136 -22.81 -1.82 17.23
CA ARG A 136 -23.56 -1.37 18.41
C ARG A 136 -24.61 -0.31 18.08
N ARG A 137 -24.68 0.17 16.83
CA ARG A 137 -25.54 1.27 16.38
C ARG A 137 -25.31 2.59 17.14
N ASP A 138 -24.06 2.82 17.55
CA ASP A 138 -23.65 4.07 18.21
C ASP A 138 -23.41 5.15 17.15
N ILE A 139 -24.49 5.81 16.75
CA ILE A 139 -24.47 6.82 15.67
C ILE A 139 -23.54 8.01 16.00
N PRO A 140 -23.53 8.57 17.23
CA PRO A 140 -22.61 9.64 17.58
C PRO A 140 -21.12 9.27 17.40
N LEU A 141 -20.75 8.07 17.83
CA LEU A 141 -19.35 7.60 17.70
C LEU A 141 -18.98 7.36 16.25
N VAL A 142 -19.89 6.80 15.45
CA VAL A 142 -19.66 6.62 14.00
C VAL A 142 -19.47 7.97 13.30
N GLN A 143 -20.34 8.95 13.55
CA GLN A 143 -20.24 10.29 12.96
C GLN A 143 -18.92 10.98 13.35
N GLY A 144 -18.59 10.98 14.63
CA GLY A 144 -17.34 11.58 15.13
C GLY A 144 -16.10 10.93 14.51
N GLY A 145 -16.07 9.60 14.44
CA GLY A 145 -14.97 8.86 13.85
C GLY A 145 -14.81 9.08 12.35
N VAL A 146 -15.90 9.15 11.60
CA VAL A 146 -15.87 9.46 10.15
C VAL A 146 -15.33 10.88 9.91
N ILE A 147 -15.80 11.87 10.68
CA ILE A 147 -15.31 13.26 10.60
C ILE A 147 -13.82 13.30 10.91
N TYR A 148 -13.38 12.59 11.94
CA TYR A 148 -11.96 12.53 12.33
C TYR A 148 -11.09 11.95 11.21
N VAL A 149 -11.49 10.81 10.62
CA VAL A 149 -10.76 10.19 9.51
C VAL A 149 -10.74 11.11 8.29
N ALA A 150 -11.88 11.74 7.95
CA ALA A 150 -11.95 12.68 6.84
C ALA A 150 -11.03 13.89 7.03
N ALA A 151 -10.94 14.44 8.25
CA ALA A 151 -10.07 15.57 8.58
C ALA A 151 -8.57 15.22 8.47
N ILE A 152 -8.20 13.95 8.64
CA ILE A 152 -6.80 13.50 8.45
C ILE A 152 -6.48 13.29 6.96
N CYS A 153 -7.48 12.92 6.14
CA CYS A 153 -7.29 12.65 4.71
C CYS A 153 -7.24 13.93 3.85
N VAL A 154 -7.70 15.08 4.37
CA VAL A 154 -7.67 16.39 3.69
C VAL A 154 -6.41 17.14 4.01
#